data_8f41ea98a741d968f80a7447e07c56ba
#
_entry.id   8f41ea98a741d968f80a7447e07c56ba
#
_cell.length_a   1.000
_cell.length_b   1.000
_cell.length_c   1.000
_cell.angle_alpha   90.00
_cell.angle_beta   90.00
_cell.angle_gamma   90.00
#
_symmetry.space_group_name_H-M   'P 1'
#
loop_
_entity.id
_entity.type
_entity.pdbx_description
1 polymer ?
#
loop_
_entity_poly.entity_id
_entity_poly.type
_entity_poly.pdbx_seq_one_letter_code
_entity_poly.pdbx_strand_id
1 'polypeptide(L)'
;MFLLFDEVIEWVGPLNVVHIVTDNATNYVAAERLISQKHKHINWSPCAVHCLNLIFKDIGKMDHVAELVRHTSKVTIIVYNHVALLSWLGKRDGWIEILRPGATRFATTIIALNSLHDHKHDLQALVTSKFIVDSRY
;
A
#
# COMPACT_ATOMS: atom_id res chain seq x y z
N MET A 1 15.78 -18.52 -13.13
CA MET A 1 15.12 -18.52 -11.79
C MET A 1 15.22 -19.88 -11.10
N PHE A 2 14.83 -21.00 -11.75
CA PHE A 2 14.98 -22.37 -11.18
C PHE A 2 16.40 -22.63 -10.65
N LEU A 3 17.43 -22.43 -11.48
CA LEU A 3 18.82 -22.67 -11.08
C LEU A 3 19.25 -21.87 -9.83
N LEU A 4 18.78 -20.63 -9.71
CA LEU A 4 19.07 -19.81 -8.53
C LEU A 4 18.45 -20.37 -7.27
N PHE A 5 17.19 -20.80 -7.32
CA PHE A 5 16.53 -21.42 -6.17
C PHE A 5 17.17 -22.75 -5.81
N ASP A 6 17.51 -23.55 -6.82
CA ASP A 6 18.15 -24.85 -6.62
C ASP A 6 19.52 -24.69 -5.95
N GLU A 7 20.33 -23.73 -6.40
CA GLU A 7 21.62 -23.40 -5.79
C GLU A 7 21.48 -22.99 -4.32
N VAL A 8 20.49 -22.14 -4.00
CA VAL A 8 20.22 -21.71 -2.63
C VAL A 8 19.74 -22.89 -1.76
N ILE A 9 18.85 -23.76 -2.30
CA ILE A 9 18.38 -24.95 -1.59
C ILE A 9 19.55 -25.88 -1.27
N GLU A 10 20.45 -26.12 -2.23
CA GLU A 10 21.62 -26.98 -2.03
C GLU A 10 22.60 -26.35 -1.02
N TRP A 11 22.78 -25.04 -1.05
CA TRP A 11 23.64 -24.31 -0.10
C TRP A 11 23.11 -24.35 1.34
N VAL A 12 21.78 -24.19 1.53
CA VAL A 12 21.12 -24.28 2.85
C VAL A 12 21.06 -25.73 3.35
N GLY A 13 21.09 -26.68 2.44
CA GLY A 13 20.84 -28.09 2.65
C GLY A 13 19.39 -28.44 2.38
N PRO A 14 19.11 -29.31 1.39
CA PRO A 14 17.75 -29.60 0.94
C PRO A 14 16.77 -30.02 2.06
N LEU A 15 17.24 -30.74 3.07
CA LEU A 15 16.43 -31.19 4.19
C LEU A 15 16.06 -30.05 5.17
N ASN A 16 16.73 -28.92 5.09
CA ASN A 16 16.47 -27.76 5.94
C ASN A 16 15.46 -26.80 5.33
N VAL A 17 15.10 -26.99 4.04
CA VAL A 17 14.12 -26.18 3.34
C VAL A 17 12.82 -26.95 3.22
N VAL A 18 11.76 -26.47 3.86
CA VAL A 18 10.45 -27.11 3.88
C VAL A 18 9.41 -26.35 3.04
N HIS A 19 9.64 -25.06 2.80
CA HIS A 19 8.67 -24.20 2.13
C HIS A 19 9.34 -23.04 1.41
N ILE A 20 8.82 -22.69 0.23
CA ILE A 20 9.23 -21.53 -0.54
C ILE A 20 8.01 -20.62 -0.76
N VAL A 21 8.17 -19.34 -0.50
CA VAL A 21 7.13 -18.34 -0.73
C VAL A 21 7.65 -17.31 -1.71
N THR A 22 6.93 -17.08 -2.81
CA THR A 22 7.27 -16.04 -3.78
C THR A 22 6.04 -15.24 -4.20
N ASP A 23 6.24 -14.20 -4.99
CA ASP A 23 5.12 -13.60 -5.70
C ASP A 23 4.62 -14.57 -6.79
N ASN A 24 3.45 -14.26 -7.36
CA ASN A 24 2.80 -15.13 -8.35
C ASN A 24 3.22 -14.79 -9.79
N ALA A 25 4.45 -14.31 -10.01
CA ALA A 25 4.94 -14.00 -11.34
C ALA A 25 5.22 -15.29 -12.14
N THR A 26 4.99 -15.25 -13.43
CA THR A 26 5.03 -16.42 -14.34
C THR A 26 6.35 -17.18 -14.27
N ASN A 27 7.47 -16.47 -14.09
CA ASN A 27 8.80 -17.06 -13.96
C ASN A 27 9.00 -17.83 -12.64
N TYR A 28 8.32 -17.43 -11.56
CA TYR A 28 8.33 -18.15 -10.30
C TYR A 28 7.45 -19.40 -10.34
N VAL A 29 6.26 -19.30 -10.95
CA VAL A 29 5.38 -20.45 -11.16
C VAL A 29 6.06 -21.53 -12.03
N ALA A 30 6.82 -21.12 -13.05
CA ALA A 30 7.61 -22.06 -13.86
C ALA A 30 8.75 -22.72 -13.06
N ALA A 31 9.41 -21.96 -12.18
CA ALA A 31 10.47 -22.47 -11.31
C ALA A 31 9.91 -23.44 -10.25
N GLU A 32 8.73 -23.17 -9.66
CA GLU A 32 8.03 -24.06 -8.73
C GLU A 32 7.88 -25.46 -9.27
N ARG A 33 7.38 -25.60 -10.51
CA ARG A 33 7.17 -26.93 -11.14
C ARG A 33 8.46 -27.74 -11.19
N LEU A 34 9.58 -27.10 -11.53
CA LEU A 34 10.87 -27.78 -11.62
C LEU A 34 11.44 -28.12 -10.24
N ILE A 35 11.26 -27.24 -9.25
CA ILE A 35 11.67 -27.47 -7.85
C ILE A 35 10.86 -28.60 -7.25
N SER A 36 9.55 -28.64 -7.42
CA SER A 36 8.67 -29.70 -6.92
C SER A 36 8.97 -31.06 -7.53
N GLN A 37 9.52 -31.11 -8.76
CA GLN A 37 9.99 -32.35 -9.36
C GLN A 37 11.29 -32.86 -8.73
N LYS A 38 12.23 -31.96 -8.45
CA LYS A 38 13.54 -32.31 -7.87
C LYS A 38 13.46 -32.49 -6.35
N HIS A 39 12.76 -31.61 -5.65
CA HIS A 39 12.66 -31.55 -4.19
C HIS A 39 11.22 -31.76 -3.73
N LYS A 40 10.72 -32.99 -3.80
CA LYS A 40 9.32 -33.36 -3.57
C LYS A 40 8.78 -33.01 -2.17
N HIS A 41 9.66 -32.80 -1.19
CA HIS A 41 9.29 -32.46 0.19
C HIS A 41 9.15 -30.94 0.41
N ILE A 42 9.60 -30.12 -0.53
CA ILE A 42 9.51 -28.66 -0.42
C ILE A 42 8.14 -28.21 -0.94
N ASN A 43 7.37 -27.60 -0.06
CA ASN A 43 6.10 -26.99 -0.44
C ASN A 43 6.33 -25.60 -1.05
N TRP A 44 5.39 -25.19 -1.88
CA TRP A 44 5.36 -23.86 -2.47
C TRP A 44 4.03 -23.16 -2.18
N SER A 45 4.06 -21.84 -1.93
CA SER A 45 2.84 -21.04 -1.94
C SER A 45 3.10 -19.62 -2.45
N PRO A 46 2.10 -19.00 -3.07
CA PRO A 46 2.18 -17.59 -3.39
C PRO A 46 2.18 -16.73 -2.11
N CYS A 47 2.87 -15.61 -2.15
CA CYS A 47 2.91 -14.66 -1.05
C CYS A 47 1.49 -14.10 -0.78
N ALA A 48 0.95 -14.37 0.39
CA ALA A 48 -0.39 -13.91 0.79
C ALA A 48 -0.51 -12.38 0.75
N VAL A 49 0.54 -11.67 1.18
CA VAL A 49 0.58 -10.19 1.14
C VAL A 49 0.53 -9.68 -0.29
N HIS A 50 1.22 -10.35 -1.22
CA HIS A 50 1.16 -10.00 -2.63
C HIS A 50 -0.25 -10.24 -3.20
N CYS A 51 -0.87 -11.37 -2.89
CA CYS A 51 -2.24 -11.69 -3.32
C CYS A 51 -3.24 -10.66 -2.78
N LEU A 52 -3.16 -10.28 -1.51
CA LEU A 52 -3.99 -9.24 -0.92
C LEU A 52 -3.78 -7.89 -1.61
N ASN A 53 -2.54 -7.52 -1.92
CA ASN A 53 -2.25 -6.28 -2.63
C ASN A 53 -2.85 -6.28 -4.05
N LEU A 54 -2.88 -7.42 -4.75
CA LEU A 54 -3.55 -7.55 -6.04
C LEU A 54 -5.08 -7.37 -5.91
N ILE A 55 -5.71 -7.96 -4.89
CA ILE A 55 -7.13 -7.77 -4.59
C ILE A 55 -7.43 -6.29 -4.36
N PHE A 56 -6.66 -5.62 -3.50
CA PHE A 56 -6.82 -4.18 -3.27
C PHE A 56 -6.62 -3.35 -4.53
N LYS A 57 -5.67 -3.72 -5.38
CA LYS A 57 -5.45 -3.07 -6.68
C LYS A 57 -6.67 -3.21 -7.60
N ASP A 58 -7.34 -4.36 -7.58
CA ASP A 58 -8.55 -4.57 -8.39
C ASP A 58 -9.75 -3.80 -7.82
N ILE A 59 -9.93 -3.76 -6.50
CA ILE A 59 -10.89 -2.88 -5.83
C ILE A 59 -10.64 -1.42 -6.22
N GLY A 60 -9.38 -1.00 -6.26
CA GLY A 60 -8.99 0.36 -6.64
C GLY A 60 -9.32 0.77 -8.07
N LYS A 61 -9.58 -0.19 -8.96
CA LYS A 61 -10.03 0.07 -10.34
C LYS A 61 -11.52 0.31 -10.46
N MET A 62 -12.32 0.02 -9.42
CA MET A 62 -13.76 0.31 -9.43
C MET A 62 -13.95 1.83 -9.50
N ASP A 63 -14.82 2.29 -10.40
CA ASP A 63 -14.97 3.71 -10.74
C ASP A 63 -15.17 4.60 -9.51
N HIS A 64 -16.06 4.21 -8.60
CA HIS A 64 -16.33 4.99 -7.38
C HIS A 64 -15.15 5.01 -6.41
N VAL A 65 -14.33 3.94 -6.36
CA VAL A 65 -13.11 3.89 -5.53
C VAL A 65 -12.02 4.74 -6.15
N ALA A 66 -11.81 4.62 -7.46
CA ALA A 66 -10.83 5.42 -8.19
C ALA A 66 -11.12 6.92 -8.06
N GLU A 67 -12.40 7.32 -8.14
CA GLU A 67 -12.82 8.70 -7.95
C GLU A 67 -12.58 9.18 -6.52
N LEU A 68 -12.89 8.38 -5.51
CA LEU A 68 -12.63 8.68 -4.11
C LEU A 68 -11.13 8.88 -3.86
N VAL A 69 -10.29 7.98 -4.37
CA VAL A 69 -8.82 8.07 -4.27
C VAL A 69 -8.31 9.36 -4.92
N ARG A 70 -8.83 9.71 -6.08
CA ARG A 70 -8.46 10.95 -6.80
C ARG A 70 -8.81 12.19 -5.98
N HIS A 71 -9.99 12.26 -5.37
CA HIS A 71 -10.40 13.37 -4.51
C HIS A 71 -9.54 13.46 -3.25
N THR A 72 -9.33 12.34 -2.56
CA THR A 72 -8.47 12.26 -1.37
C THR A 72 -7.06 12.74 -1.66
N SER A 73 -6.48 12.29 -2.78
CA SER A 73 -5.15 12.73 -3.19
C SER A 73 -5.07 14.24 -3.42
N LYS A 74 -6.10 14.84 -4.03
CA LYS A 74 -6.17 16.29 -4.21
C LYS A 74 -6.22 17.04 -2.89
N VAL A 75 -7.05 16.60 -1.92
CA VAL A 75 -7.12 17.22 -0.59
C VAL A 75 -5.77 17.14 0.10
N THR A 76 -5.14 15.98 0.09
CA THR A 76 -3.81 15.78 0.69
C THR A 76 -2.77 16.69 0.04
N ILE A 77 -2.74 16.80 -1.29
CA ILE A 77 -1.82 17.69 -2.02
C ILE A 77 -2.05 19.14 -1.63
N ILE A 78 -3.30 19.62 -1.56
CA ILE A 78 -3.63 20.98 -1.17
C ILE A 78 -3.13 21.26 0.24
N VAL A 79 -3.43 20.39 1.20
CA VAL A 79 -3.00 20.57 2.60
C VAL A 79 -1.48 20.66 2.70
N TYR A 80 -0.76 19.76 2.03
CA TYR A 80 0.71 19.72 2.12
C TYR A 80 1.44 20.81 1.32
N ASN A 81 0.84 21.33 0.28
CA ASN A 81 1.46 22.41 -0.51
C ASN A 81 1.25 23.79 0.12
N HIS A 82 0.41 23.89 1.16
CA HIS A 82 0.14 25.16 1.82
C HIS A 82 0.57 25.14 3.28
N VAL A 83 1.75 25.70 3.57
CA VAL A 83 2.33 25.74 4.92
C VAL A 83 1.35 26.36 5.95
N ALA A 84 0.56 27.35 5.52
CA ALA A 84 -0.43 27.99 6.38
C ALA A 84 -1.55 27.01 6.83
N LEU A 85 -2.00 26.11 5.93
CA LEU A 85 -3.00 25.07 6.27
C LEU A 85 -2.41 24.05 7.24
N LEU A 86 -1.18 23.59 6.99
CA LEU A 86 -0.48 22.68 7.89
C LEU A 86 -0.27 23.29 9.27
N SER A 87 0.14 24.57 9.32
CA SER A 87 0.33 25.28 10.59
C SER A 87 -0.98 25.44 11.35
N TRP A 88 -2.11 25.67 10.67
CA TRP A 88 -3.42 25.77 11.29
C TRP A 88 -3.87 24.41 11.85
N LEU A 89 -3.73 23.35 11.06
CA LEU A 89 -4.07 21.98 11.47
C LEU A 89 -3.18 21.50 12.61
N GLY A 90 -1.88 21.77 12.56
CA GLY A 90 -0.92 21.37 13.59
C GLY A 90 -1.15 22.01 14.99
N LYS A 91 -1.98 23.06 15.08
CA LYS A 91 -2.38 23.67 16.34
C LYS A 91 -3.59 22.97 16.99
N ARG A 92 -4.20 22.04 16.29
CA ARG A 92 -5.36 21.31 16.81
C ARG A 92 -4.90 20.24 17.79
N ASP A 93 -5.66 20.08 18.87
CA ASP A 93 -5.37 19.07 19.88
C ASP A 93 -5.48 17.66 19.31
N GLY A 94 -4.47 16.84 19.55
CA GLY A 94 -4.41 15.47 19.03
C GLY A 94 -4.12 15.36 17.52
N TRP A 95 -3.73 16.45 16.82
CA TRP A 95 -3.42 16.38 15.40
C TRP A 95 -2.27 15.42 15.12
N ILE A 96 -2.51 14.50 14.21
CA ILE A 96 -1.51 13.59 13.64
C ILE A 96 -1.43 13.88 12.14
N GLU A 97 -0.25 13.75 11.57
CA GLU A 97 -0.04 14.04 10.15
C GLU A 97 -0.85 13.09 9.25
N ILE A 98 -1.55 13.65 8.24
CA ILE A 98 -2.31 12.87 7.26
C ILE A 98 -1.34 12.05 6.42
N LEU A 99 -1.55 10.76 6.32
CA LEU A 99 -0.72 9.87 5.53
C LEU A 99 -0.91 10.11 4.03
N ARG A 100 0.20 10.19 3.30
CA ARG A 100 0.17 10.32 1.84
C ARG A 100 0.03 8.95 1.17
N PRO A 101 -0.79 8.83 0.10
CA PRO A 101 -0.84 7.61 -0.69
C PRO A 101 0.54 7.30 -1.28
N GLY A 102 1.02 6.07 -1.11
CA GLY A 102 2.24 5.61 -1.77
C GLY A 102 1.99 5.27 -3.24
N ALA A 103 2.95 5.59 -4.11
CA ALA A 103 2.81 5.40 -5.56
C ALA A 103 2.73 3.93 -6.01
N THR A 104 3.25 2.99 -5.22
CA THR A 104 3.51 1.61 -5.68
C THR A 104 2.63 0.54 -5.03
N ARG A 105 1.94 0.84 -3.92
CA ARG A 105 1.15 -0.16 -3.17
C ARG A 105 -0.25 0.37 -2.89
N PHE A 106 -1.27 -0.23 -3.47
CA PHE A 106 -2.65 0.19 -3.26
C PHE A 106 -3.08 0.09 -1.78
N ALA A 107 -2.51 -0.83 -1.02
CA ALA A 107 -2.72 -0.90 0.43
C ALA A 107 -2.40 0.43 1.14
N THR A 108 -1.35 1.15 0.71
CA THR A 108 -1.02 2.49 1.27
C THR A 108 -2.06 3.54 0.93
N THR A 109 -2.77 3.37 -0.19
CA THR A 109 -3.89 4.25 -0.57
C THR A 109 -5.08 4.06 0.38
N ILE A 110 -5.41 2.82 0.77
CA ILE A 110 -6.47 2.56 1.75
C ILE A 110 -6.12 3.15 3.11
N ILE A 111 -4.86 3.00 3.55
CA ILE A 111 -4.38 3.59 4.79
C ILE A 111 -4.48 5.12 4.75
N ALA A 112 -4.15 5.74 3.60
CA ALA A 112 -4.27 7.18 3.43
C ALA A 112 -5.74 7.66 3.40
N LEU A 113 -6.65 6.87 2.80
CA LEU A 113 -8.09 7.12 2.84
C LEU A 113 -8.61 7.09 4.27
N ASN A 114 -8.22 6.08 5.05
CA ASN A 114 -8.60 5.96 6.45
C ASN A 114 -8.04 7.14 7.27
N SER A 115 -6.77 7.48 7.08
CA SER A 115 -6.15 8.63 7.74
C SER A 115 -6.90 9.93 7.44
N LEU A 116 -7.32 10.17 6.18
CA LEU A 116 -8.12 11.34 5.84
C LEU A 116 -9.51 11.29 6.48
N HIS A 117 -10.12 10.11 6.56
CA HIS A 117 -11.40 9.92 7.24
C HIS A 117 -11.32 10.26 8.72
N ASP A 118 -10.27 9.80 9.41
CA ASP A 118 -10.04 10.07 10.83
C ASP A 118 -9.90 11.57 11.11
N HIS A 119 -9.32 12.33 10.15
CA HIS A 119 -9.15 13.78 10.23
C HIS A 119 -10.32 14.60 9.65
N LYS A 120 -11.46 13.94 9.36
CA LYS A 120 -12.62 14.57 8.73
C LYS A 120 -13.09 15.83 9.49
N HIS A 121 -13.17 15.76 10.81
CA HIS A 121 -13.65 16.88 11.63
C HIS A 121 -12.69 18.07 11.61
N ASP A 122 -11.38 17.81 11.62
CA ASP A 122 -10.37 18.87 11.54
C ASP A 122 -10.36 19.55 10.17
N LEU A 123 -10.51 18.75 9.11
CA LEU A 123 -10.63 19.27 7.75
C LEU A 123 -11.92 20.07 7.54
N GLN A 124 -13.05 19.62 8.10
CA GLN A 124 -14.30 20.38 8.09
C GLN A 124 -14.16 21.69 8.85
N ALA A 125 -13.55 21.67 10.04
CA ALA A 125 -13.29 22.87 10.83
C ALA A 125 -12.36 23.85 10.10
N LEU A 126 -11.36 23.33 9.38
CA LEU A 126 -10.47 24.16 8.55
C LEU A 126 -11.26 24.91 7.47
N VAL A 127 -12.08 24.22 6.69
CA VAL A 127 -12.85 24.80 5.57
C VAL A 127 -13.87 25.84 6.06
N THR A 128 -14.45 25.65 7.24
CA THR A 128 -15.42 26.59 7.83
C THR A 128 -14.77 27.69 8.67
N SER A 129 -13.45 27.63 8.86
CA SER A 129 -12.73 28.63 9.65
C SER A 129 -12.67 29.99 8.95
N LYS A 130 -12.68 31.06 9.75
CA LYS A 130 -12.43 32.41 9.25
C LYS A 130 -11.11 32.53 8.51
N PHE A 131 -10.12 31.73 8.89
CA PHE A 131 -8.82 31.65 8.24
C PHE A 131 -8.91 31.32 6.74
N ILE A 132 -9.81 30.42 6.33
CA ILE A 132 -10.05 30.08 4.91
C ILE A 132 -11.02 31.08 4.28
N VAL A 133 -12.11 31.44 4.98
CA VAL A 133 -13.14 32.34 4.44
C VAL A 133 -12.57 33.72 4.09
N ASP A 134 -11.65 34.24 4.91
CA ASP A 134 -10.99 35.54 4.73
C ASP A 134 -9.75 35.43 3.83
N SER A 135 -9.22 34.23 3.58
CA SER A 135 -8.12 34.02 2.64
C SER A 135 -8.66 33.94 1.22
N ARG A 136 -8.07 34.68 0.30
CA ARG A 136 -8.39 34.64 -1.15
C ARG A 136 -7.78 33.41 -1.86
N TYR A 137 -7.79 32.23 -1.21
CA TYR A 137 -7.35 30.98 -1.82
C TYR A 137 -8.45 30.36 -2.67
#